data_7bb698c52206ad6e9d0fbedf7d1d85b8
#
_entry.id   7bb698c52206ad6e9d0fbedf7d1d85b8
#
_cell.length_a   1.000
_cell.length_b   1.000
_cell.length_c   1.000
_cell.angle_alpha   90.00
_cell.angle_beta   90.00
_cell.angle_gamma   90.00
#
_symmetry.space_group_name_H-M   'P 1'
#
loop_
_entity.id
_entity.type
_entity.pdbx_description
1 polymer ?
#
loop_
_entity_poly.entity_id
_entity_poly.type
_entity_poly.pdbx_seq_one_letter_code
_entity_poly.pdbx_strand_id
1 'polypeptide(L)'
;MGSQLPQNAARLRLIEQRAGEHEPVALSSGTPLAGPPLTGAPLVSTPLPGSAGSFAEALNAAVEASGLSLDRIRAALAGRGIKVSVTTLSYWRRGRSQPERAASLHAVHLLEELLGLPHTGLSTLLGPPRPRGRWAAAPATGSLRLEDVWPGEQQIADVFSELDAPPTGELERLSIHDAYYVDAQRRGYLLRMRQVVRATVSGVARCLVVHKADEEATGCPEITSVRHGRLGRVRRRPEIGLVVAELMLDRPLGLGDSTVFEYEVEIPPGGPTTVYGRRFAVPVREYVLQVHFDPAAVPAHSERYDRAPGEEVDRRREQLWIGASASAHVLSPDQQPGQVGIRWEWE
;
A
#
# COMPACT_ATOMS: atom_id res chain seq x y z
N MET A 1 34.40 -51.25 12.19
CA MET A 1 33.21 -50.51 12.51
C MET A 1 33.33 -49.13 11.86
N GLY A 2 32.74 -48.99 10.70
CA GLY A 2 32.89 -47.82 9.83
C GLY A 2 32.00 -46.69 10.21
N SER A 3 32.59 -45.51 10.35
CA SER A 3 31.92 -44.24 10.54
C SER A 3 31.56 -43.64 9.15
N GLN A 4 30.29 -43.54 8.84
CA GLN A 4 29.77 -42.77 7.71
C GLN A 4 29.61 -41.31 8.12
N LEU A 5 30.36 -40.42 7.55
CA LEU A 5 30.16 -38.96 7.58
C LEU A 5 29.13 -38.56 6.48
N PRO A 6 28.26 -37.59 6.70
CA PRO A 6 27.15 -37.32 5.82
C PRO A 6 27.54 -36.54 4.56
N GLN A 7 26.94 -36.97 3.44
CA GLN A 7 27.12 -36.43 2.08
C GLN A 7 26.66 -34.99 1.82
N ASN A 8 26.27 -34.24 2.84
CA ASN A 8 25.76 -32.87 2.68
C ASN A 8 26.82 -31.75 2.64
N ALA A 9 28.05 -32.05 3.05
CA ALA A 9 29.14 -31.05 3.02
C ALA A 9 29.75 -30.83 1.60
N ALA A 10 29.58 -31.77 0.70
CA ALA A 10 30.06 -31.64 -0.67
C ALA A 10 29.17 -30.84 -1.61
N ARG A 11 27.87 -30.71 -1.32
CA ARG A 11 26.93 -29.94 -2.13
C ARG A 11 26.99 -28.41 -1.87
N LEU A 12 27.39 -27.98 -0.69
CA LEU A 12 27.53 -26.56 -0.37
C LEU A 12 28.79 -25.94 -1.02
N ARG A 13 29.86 -26.69 -1.19
CA ARG A 13 31.09 -26.18 -1.85
C ARG A 13 30.99 -26.00 -3.37
N LEU A 14 30.03 -26.68 -4.03
CA LEU A 14 29.82 -26.52 -5.47
C LEU A 14 29.03 -25.28 -5.86
N ILE A 15 28.31 -24.66 -4.90
CA ILE A 15 27.53 -23.43 -5.13
C ILE A 15 28.41 -22.18 -4.96
N GLU A 16 29.43 -22.25 -4.10
CA GLU A 16 30.36 -21.13 -3.90
C GLU A 16 31.40 -20.99 -5.02
N GLN A 17 31.74 -22.07 -5.75
CA GLN A 17 32.73 -22.01 -6.84
C GLN A 17 32.16 -21.49 -8.18
N ARG A 18 30.83 -21.32 -8.32
CA ARG A 18 30.23 -20.76 -9.55
C ARG A 18 29.95 -19.25 -9.50
N ALA A 19 30.21 -18.57 -8.40
CA ALA A 19 30.01 -17.15 -8.25
C ALA A 19 31.27 -16.28 -8.50
N GLY A 20 32.40 -16.87 -8.85
CA GLY A 20 33.71 -16.20 -8.87
C GLY A 20 34.36 -15.96 -10.24
N GLU A 21 33.72 -16.27 -11.37
CA GLU A 21 34.33 -16.08 -12.70
C GLU A 21 33.44 -15.27 -13.65
N HIS A 22 33.41 -13.94 -13.44
CA HIS A 22 33.13 -12.99 -14.51
C HIS A 22 34.18 -11.88 -14.48
N GLU A 23 35.18 -12.00 -15.33
CA GLU A 23 36.10 -10.93 -15.68
C GLU A 23 35.35 -9.76 -16.34
N PRO A 24 35.72 -8.49 -16.04
CA PRO A 24 35.14 -7.35 -16.72
C PRO A 24 35.70 -7.22 -18.13
N VAL A 25 34.85 -7.33 -19.13
CA VAL A 25 35.16 -6.98 -20.51
C VAL A 25 35.41 -5.48 -20.62
N ALA A 26 36.62 -5.11 -20.93
CA ALA A 26 37.00 -3.73 -21.22
C ALA A 26 36.28 -3.23 -22.48
N LEU A 27 35.39 -2.23 -22.34
CA LEU A 27 34.80 -1.52 -23.45
C LEU A 27 35.81 -0.53 -24.00
N SER A 28 36.20 -0.74 -25.23
CA SER A 28 37.05 0.09 -26.06
C SER A 28 36.43 1.49 -26.26
N SER A 29 37.26 2.50 -26.08
CA SER A 29 36.99 3.93 -26.28
C SER A 29 36.60 4.23 -27.73
N GLY A 30 35.32 4.44 -28.00
CA GLY A 30 34.80 5.04 -29.22
C GLY A 30 34.62 6.54 -29.05
N THR A 31 35.26 7.32 -29.93
CA THR A 31 35.22 8.77 -30.04
C THR A 31 33.76 9.27 -30.22
N PRO A 32 33.25 10.23 -29.46
CA PRO A 32 31.92 10.80 -29.70
C PRO A 32 31.96 11.79 -30.87
N LEU A 33 31.12 11.53 -31.87
CA LEU A 33 30.77 12.51 -32.90
C LEU A 33 29.92 13.61 -32.24
N ALA A 34 30.45 14.83 -32.28
CA ALA A 34 29.75 16.02 -31.79
C ALA A 34 28.56 16.35 -32.70
N GLY A 35 27.35 16.15 -32.17
CA GLY A 35 26.13 16.77 -32.71
C GLY A 35 25.90 18.16 -32.10
N PRO A 36 25.19 19.07 -32.79
CA PRO A 36 25.00 20.43 -32.33
C PRO A 36 24.25 20.52 -31.03
N PRO A 37 24.52 21.51 -30.14
CA PRO A 37 23.86 21.65 -28.87
C PRO A 37 22.38 21.99 -29.06
N LEU A 38 21.48 21.10 -28.59
CA LEU A 38 20.10 21.48 -28.39
C LEU A 38 20.05 22.40 -27.18
N THR A 39 19.81 23.67 -27.47
CA THR A 39 19.54 24.70 -26.47
C THR A 39 18.24 24.33 -25.75
N GLY A 40 18.35 23.59 -24.66
CA GLY A 40 17.24 23.34 -23.76
C GLY A 40 16.92 24.62 -23.01
N ALA A 41 15.77 25.20 -23.28
CA ALA A 41 15.18 26.19 -22.39
C ALA A 41 15.05 25.60 -20.99
N PRO A 42 15.33 26.36 -19.91
CA PRO A 42 15.16 25.86 -18.56
C PRO A 42 13.70 25.51 -18.36
N LEU A 43 13.44 24.27 -17.93
CA LEU A 43 12.14 23.89 -17.38
C LEU A 43 11.90 24.77 -16.16
N VAL A 44 11.16 25.84 -16.35
CA VAL A 44 10.63 26.66 -15.28
C VAL A 44 9.67 25.73 -14.53
N SER A 45 10.13 25.19 -13.40
CA SER A 45 9.27 24.59 -12.41
C SER A 45 8.37 25.69 -11.88
N THR A 46 7.20 25.84 -12.49
CA THR A 46 6.16 26.73 -11.95
C THR A 46 5.69 26.09 -10.66
N PRO A 47 5.90 26.70 -9.48
CA PRO A 47 5.32 26.20 -8.26
C PRO A 47 3.79 26.32 -8.42
N LEU A 48 3.08 25.23 -8.16
CA LEU A 48 1.63 25.26 -8.00
C LEU A 48 1.30 26.32 -6.95
N PRO A 49 0.42 27.29 -7.25
CA PRO A 49 0.03 28.27 -6.26
C PRO A 49 -0.61 27.54 -5.07
N GLY A 50 -0.10 27.77 -3.88
CA GLY A 50 -0.61 27.26 -2.62
C GLY A 50 -1.97 27.91 -2.30
N SER A 51 -3.03 27.37 -2.88
CA SER A 51 -4.41 27.47 -2.45
C SER A 51 -5.10 26.21 -2.98
N ALA A 52 -5.92 25.58 -2.17
CA ALA A 52 -6.64 24.33 -2.47
C ALA A 52 -7.54 24.49 -3.70
N GLY A 53 -6.96 24.40 -4.90
CA GLY A 53 -7.68 24.41 -6.16
C GLY A 53 -8.53 23.13 -6.28
N SER A 54 -9.69 23.23 -6.90
CA SER A 54 -10.53 22.06 -7.16
C SER A 54 -9.86 21.14 -8.19
N PHE A 55 -10.20 19.85 -8.16
CA PHE A 55 -9.78 18.88 -9.19
C PHE A 55 -10.00 19.40 -10.63
N ALA A 56 -11.14 20.06 -10.87
CA ALA A 56 -11.48 20.61 -12.18
C ALA A 56 -10.53 21.73 -12.63
N GLU A 57 -10.19 22.62 -11.72
CA GLU A 57 -9.24 23.72 -11.99
C GLU A 57 -7.85 23.21 -12.27
N ALA A 58 -7.35 22.27 -11.46
CA ALA A 58 -6.04 21.65 -11.65
C ALA A 58 -5.97 20.87 -12.97
N LEU A 59 -7.01 20.07 -13.30
CA LEU A 59 -7.09 19.34 -14.55
C LEU A 59 -7.15 20.30 -15.74
N ASN A 60 -7.93 21.37 -15.65
CA ASN A 60 -8.03 22.37 -16.70
C ASN A 60 -6.67 23.03 -16.97
N ALA A 61 -6.01 23.50 -15.95
CA ALA A 61 -4.67 24.13 -16.05
C ALA A 61 -3.63 23.16 -16.66
N ALA A 62 -3.65 21.90 -16.24
CA ALA A 62 -2.72 20.90 -16.77
C ALA A 62 -2.98 20.58 -18.25
N VAL A 63 -4.23 20.47 -18.67
CA VAL A 63 -4.58 20.26 -20.09
C VAL A 63 -4.18 21.46 -20.94
N GLU A 64 -4.39 22.69 -20.47
CA GLU A 64 -3.98 23.90 -21.16
C GLU A 64 -2.45 23.99 -21.26
N ALA A 65 -1.73 23.72 -20.18
CA ALA A 65 -0.27 23.72 -20.17
C ALA A 65 0.35 22.66 -21.10
N SER A 66 -0.30 21.51 -21.24
CA SER A 66 0.18 20.43 -22.11
C SER A 66 -0.03 20.70 -23.60
N GLY A 67 -0.91 21.61 -23.99
CA GLY A 67 -1.31 21.85 -25.37
C GLY A 67 -2.02 20.68 -26.06
N LEU A 68 -2.41 19.63 -25.33
CA LEU A 68 -3.06 18.47 -25.87
C LEU A 68 -4.58 18.70 -26.04
N SER A 69 -5.12 18.32 -27.20
CA SER A 69 -6.56 18.28 -27.37
C SER A 69 -7.20 17.13 -26.59
N LEU A 70 -8.46 17.28 -26.19
CA LEU A 70 -9.19 16.21 -25.48
C LEU A 70 -9.29 14.93 -26.31
N ASP A 71 -9.31 15.01 -27.65
CA ASP A 71 -9.29 13.85 -28.53
C ASP A 71 -7.96 13.10 -28.50
N ARG A 72 -6.84 13.80 -28.44
CA ARG A 72 -5.52 13.20 -28.26
C ARG A 72 -5.38 12.54 -26.90
N ILE A 73 -5.86 13.18 -25.85
CA ILE A 73 -5.90 12.60 -24.47
C ILE A 73 -6.75 11.34 -24.48
N ARG A 74 -7.95 11.37 -25.08
CA ARG A 74 -8.81 10.19 -25.22
C ARG A 74 -8.11 9.04 -25.96
N ALA A 75 -7.44 9.35 -27.07
CA ALA A 75 -6.72 8.34 -27.85
C ALA A 75 -5.57 7.71 -27.05
N ALA A 76 -4.79 8.53 -26.31
CA ALA A 76 -3.71 8.05 -25.46
C ALA A 76 -4.21 7.14 -24.31
N LEU A 77 -5.34 7.49 -23.67
CA LEU A 77 -5.97 6.66 -22.65
C LEU A 77 -6.48 5.35 -23.25
N ALA A 78 -7.11 5.40 -24.45
CA ALA A 78 -7.58 4.22 -25.15
C ALA A 78 -6.45 3.25 -25.53
N GLY A 79 -5.30 3.78 -25.94
CA GLY A 79 -4.09 3.00 -26.23
C GLY A 79 -3.53 2.26 -25.00
N ARG A 80 -3.88 2.71 -23.78
CA ARG A 80 -3.55 2.08 -22.49
C ARG A 80 -4.71 1.26 -21.91
N GLY A 81 -5.72 0.95 -22.72
CA GLY A 81 -6.86 0.11 -22.32
C GLY A 81 -7.97 0.83 -21.55
N ILE A 82 -7.90 2.15 -21.38
CA ILE A 82 -8.90 2.93 -20.64
C ILE A 82 -9.84 3.65 -21.59
N LYS A 83 -11.15 3.33 -21.50
CA LYS A 83 -12.20 3.95 -22.33
C LYS A 83 -12.86 5.12 -21.58
N VAL A 84 -12.48 6.35 -21.93
CA VAL A 84 -13.11 7.58 -21.43
C VAL A 84 -13.56 8.40 -22.65
N SER A 85 -14.79 8.93 -22.63
CA SER A 85 -15.29 9.77 -23.72
C SER A 85 -14.74 11.21 -23.61
N VAL A 86 -14.64 11.91 -24.74
CA VAL A 86 -14.29 13.35 -24.77
C VAL A 86 -15.28 14.17 -23.94
N THR A 87 -16.57 13.80 -23.96
CA THR A 87 -17.61 14.42 -23.16
C THR A 87 -17.31 14.27 -21.66
N THR A 88 -16.90 13.10 -21.21
CA THR A 88 -16.52 12.85 -19.82
C THR A 88 -15.31 13.70 -19.40
N LEU A 89 -14.26 13.74 -20.22
CA LEU A 89 -13.08 14.58 -19.98
C LEU A 89 -13.46 16.07 -19.90
N SER A 90 -14.34 16.52 -20.80
CA SER A 90 -14.87 17.90 -20.79
C SER A 90 -15.66 18.21 -19.51
N TYR A 91 -16.46 17.26 -19.02
CA TYR A 91 -17.23 17.44 -17.79
C TYR A 91 -16.31 17.49 -16.56
N TRP A 92 -15.27 16.68 -16.52
CA TRP A 92 -14.26 16.74 -15.47
C TRP A 92 -13.55 18.09 -15.42
N ARG A 93 -13.10 18.61 -16.58
CA ARG A 93 -12.46 19.94 -16.67
C ARG A 93 -13.36 21.08 -16.22
N ARG A 94 -14.68 20.96 -16.44
CA ARG A 94 -15.65 22.01 -16.09
C ARG A 94 -16.27 21.82 -14.71
N GLY A 95 -15.87 20.82 -13.94
CA GLY A 95 -16.42 20.51 -12.62
C GLY A 95 -17.88 20.02 -12.63
N ARG A 96 -18.42 19.68 -13.82
CA ARG A 96 -19.78 19.15 -13.93
C ARG A 96 -19.93 17.73 -13.41
N SER A 97 -18.85 16.96 -13.40
CA SER A 97 -18.76 15.64 -12.82
C SER A 97 -17.35 15.40 -12.31
N GLN A 98 -17.19 14.44 -11.40
CA GLN A 98 -15.89 13.98 -10.91
C GLN A 98 -15.70 12.50 -11.27
N PRO A 99 -14.44 12.04 -11.39
CA PRO A 99 -14.13 10.61 -11.50
C PRO A 99 -14.47 9.93 -10.16
N GLU A 100 -15.51 9.09 -10.16
CA GLU A 100 -15.97 8.40 -8.94
C GLU A 100 -15.80 6.88 -9.03
N ARG A 101 -15.77 6.32 -10.25
CA ARG A 101 -15.66 4.86 -10.48
C ARG A 101 -14.20 4.44 -10.58
N ALA A 102 -13.89 3.20 -10.21
CA ALA A 102 -12.53 2.64 -10.27
C ALA A 102 -11.85 2.87 -11.63
N ALA A 103 -12.53 2.59 -12.73
CA ALA A 103 -12.02 2.86 -14.09
C ALA A 103 -11.75 4.35 -14.35
N SER A 104 -12.57 5.24 -13.77
CA SER A 104 -12.39 6.69 -13.89
C SER A 104 -11.22 7.19 -13.02
N LEU A 105 -11.03 6.61 -11.85
CA LEU A 105 -9.88 6.91 -10.98
C LEU A 105 -8.57 6.43 -11.63
N HIS A 106 -8.59 5.26 -12.25
CA HIS A 106 -7.44 4.79 -13.03
C HIS A 106 -7.12 5.73 -14.21
N ALA A 107 -8.16 6.26 -14.88
CA ALA A 107 -7.95 7.27 -15.93
C ALA A 107 -7.27 8.54 -15.39
N VAL A 108 -7.56 8.95 -14.14
CA VAL A 108 -6.91 10.13 -13.52
C VAL A 108 -5.41 9.92 -13.36
N HIS A 109 -4.97 8.76 -12.92
CA HIS A 109 -3.53 8.48 -12.79
C HIS A 109 -2.80 8.48 -14.13
N LEU A 110 -3.45 7.91 -15.18
CA LEU A 110 -2.88 7.98 -16.53
C LEU A 110 -2.89 9.41 -17.08
N LEU A 111 -3.84 10.26 -16.66
CA LEU A 111 -3.82 11.69 -16.97
C LEU A 111 -2.68 12.40 -16.28
N GLU A 112 -2.38 12.08 -15.02
CA GLU A 112 -1.22 12.63 -14.31
C GLU A 112 0.08 12.33 -15.08
N GLU A 113 0.28 11.07 -15.48
CA GLU A 113 1.45 10.68 -16.30
C GLU A 113 1.48 11.39 -17.64
N LEU A 114 0.36 11.43 -18.36
CA LEU A 114 0.26 12.01 -19.71
C LEU A 114 0.47 13.52 -19.70
N LEU A 115 0.03 14.20 -18.64
CA LEU A 115 0.12 15.64 -18.48
C LEU A 115 1.38 16.07 -17.71
N GLY A 116 2.27 15.15 -17.34
CA GLY A 116 3.52 15.42 -16.64
C GLY A 116 3.33 15.96 -15.22
N LEU A 117 2.22 15.60 -14.57
CA LEU A 117 1.93 16.00 -13.20
C LEU A 117 2.61 15.05 -12.18
N PRO A 118 2.88 15.53 -10.96
CA PRO A 118 3.30 14.66 -9.87
C PRO A 118 2.30 13.54 -9.66
N HIS A 119 2.77 12.35 -9.31
CA HIS A 119 1.89 11.26 -8.89
C HIS A 119 0.98 11.75 -7.75
N THR A 120 -0.31 11.46 -7.85
CA THR A 120 -1.36 11.92 -6.94
C THR A 120 -1.71 13.41 -7.00
N GLY A 121 -1.12 14.20 -7.90
CA GLY A 121 -1.38 15.64 -8.01
C GLY A 121 -2.85 16.00 -8.31
N LEU A 122 -3.53 15.19 -9.12
CA LEU A 122 -4.97 15.35 -9.40
C LEU A 122 -5.84 14.51 -8.46
N SER A 123 -5.41 13.30 -8.15
CA SER A 123 -6.21 12.36 -7.35
C SER A 123 -6.42 12.82 -5.91
N THR A 124 -5.46 13.55 -5.32
CA THR A 124 -5.62 14.15 -3.98
C THR A 124 -6.65 15.28 -3.93
N LEU A 125 -6.96 15.91 -5.07
CA LEU A 125 -7.93 16.99 -5.18
C LEU A 125 -9.37 16.51 -5.40
N LEU A 126 -9.59 15.20 -5.55
CA LEU A 126 -10.93 14.65 -5.69
C LEU A 126 -11.70 14.82 -4.39
N GLY A 127 -12.85 15.49 -4.48
CA GLY A 127 -13.79 15.61 -3.37
C GLY A 127 -14.47 14.29 -3.00
N PRO A 128 -15.21 14.26 -1.86
CA PRO A 128 -15.99 13.09 -1.49
C PRO A 128 -17.01 12.75 -2.59
N PRO A 129 -17.26 11.44 -2.85
CA PRO A 129 -18.24 11.03 -3.83
C PRO A 129 -19.62 11.51 -3.43
N ARG A 130 -20.42 11.94 -4.41
CA ARG A 130 -21.80 12.35 -4.18
C ARG A 130 -22.63 11.13 -3.80
N PRO A 131 -23.37 11.13 -2.70
CA PRO A 131 -24.18 10.00 -2.28
C PRO A 131 -25.22 9.69 -3.37
N ARG A 132 -25.05 8.60 -4.08
CA ARG A 132 -26.08 8.02 -4.94
C ARG A 132 -26.62 6.80 -4.23
N GLY A 133 -27.86 6.89 -3.81
CA GLY A 133 -28.77 5.81 -3.41
C GLY A 133 -28.16 4.54 -2.79
N ARG A 134 -28.63 4.22 -1.61
CA ARG A 134 -28.45 2.98 -0.83
C ARG A 134 -28.07 1.75 -1.67
N TRP A 135 -26.79 1.42 -1.71
CA TRP A 135 -26.29 0.07 -1.91
C TRP A 135 -25.24 -0.21 -0.82
N ALA A 136 -25.73 -0.39 0.41
CA ALA A 136 -24.96 -1.14 1.38
C ALA A 136 -25.05 -2.60 0.95
N ALA A 137 -24.10 -3.08 0.15
CA ALA A 137 -23.94 -4.51 -0.05
C ALA A 137 -23.73 -5.11 1.36
N ALA A 138 -24.55 -6.10 1.71
CA ALA A 138 -24.34 -6.84 2.95
C ALA A 138 -22.91 -7.39 2.95
N PRO A 139 -22.18 -7.32 4.08
CA PRO A 139 -20.84 -7.89 4.16
C PRO A 139 -20.90 -9.37 3.79
N ALA A 140 -19.85 -9.85 3.11
CA ALA A 140 -19.72 -11.29 2.82
C ALA A 140 -19.82 -12.08 4.11
N THR A 141 -20.42 -13.27 4.07
CA THR A 141 -20.62 -14.13 5.25
C THR A 141 -19.28 -14.28 6.02
N GLY A 142 -19.26 -13.91 7.30
CA GLY A 142 -18.05 -13.93 8.13
C GLY A 142 -17.19 -12.65 8.06
N SER A 143 -17.62 -11.62 7.34
CA SER A 143 -16.90 -10.32 7.30
C SER A 143 -17.56 -9.31 8.23
N LEU A 144 -16.73 -8.44 8.81
CA LEU A 144 -17.15 -7.27 9.57
C LEU A 144 -17.11 -6.04 8.68
N ARG A 145 -17.80 -4.99 9.08
CA ARG A 145 -17.56 -3.67 8.51
C ARG A 145 -16.19 -3.17 8.99
N LEU A 146 -15.52 -2.38 8.16
CA LEU A 146 -14.21 -1.86 8.54
C LEU A 146 -14.28 -0.97 9.78
N GLU A 147 -15.35 -0.20 9.93
CA GLU A 147 -15.61 0.62 11.11
C GLU A 147 -15.81 -0.20 12.39
N ASP A 148 -16.35 -1.42 12.30
CA ASP A 148 -16.57 -2.30 13.46
C ASP A 148 -15.26 -2.90 14.00
N VAL A 149 -14.17 -2.81 13.23
CA VAL A 149 -12.84 -3.27 13.66
C VAL A 149 -12.16 -2.26 14.59
N TRP A 150 -12.63 -1.01 14.60
CA TRP A 150 -12.19 0.06 15.49
C TRP A 150 -13.39 0.66 16.23
N PRO A 151 -13.98 -0.04 17.20
CA PRO A 151 -15.15 0.45 17.92
C PRO A 151 -14.85 1.79 18.62
N GLY A 152 -15.81 2.72 18.53
CA GLY A 152 -15.70 4.05 19.15
C GLY A 152 -15.01 5.11 18.30
N GLU A 153 -14.48 4.80 17.13
CA GLU A 153 -13.78 5.75 16.27
C GLU A 153 -14.64 6.18 15.06
N GLN A 154 -15.59 7.09 15.29
CA GLN A 154 -16.45 7.63 14.23
C GLN A 154 -15.66 8.24 13.06
N GLN A 155 -14.51 8.84 13.34
CA GLN A 155 -13.63 9.45 12.34
C GLN A 155 -13.13 8.45 11.28
N ILE A 156 -13.03 7.17 11.62
CA ILE A 156 -12.65 6.12 10.66
C ILE A 156 -13.79 5.90 9.65
N ALA A 157 -15.03 5.82 10.12
CA ALA A 157 -16.19 5.68 9.25
C ALA A 157 -16.35 6.89 8.30
N ASP A 158 -16.09 8.09 8.80
CA ASP A 158 -16.11 9.32 7.99
C ASP A 158 -15.07 9.26 6.86
N VAL A 159 -13.83 8.83 7.17
CA VAL A 159 -12.76 8.68 6.16
C VAL A 159 -13.10 7.61 5.12
N PHE A 160 -13.71 6.50 5.50
CA PHE A 160 -14.17 5.50 4.54
C PHE A 160 -15.27 6.04 3.62
N SER A 161 -16.17 6.84 4.14
CA SER A 161 -17.18 7.53 3.35
C SER A 161 -16.56 8.53 2.37
N GLU A 162 -15.57 9.31 2.80
CA GLU A 162 -14.84 10.24 1.94
C GLU A 162 -14.09 9.56 0.79
N LEU A 163 -13.61 8.35 1.01
CA LEU A 163 -12.88 7.58 0.00
C LEU A 163 -13.78 6.67 -0.84
N ASP A 164 -15.11 6.68 -0.60
CA ASP A 164 -16.02 5.75 -1.26
C ASP A 164 -15.50 4.31 -1.15
N ALA A 165 -15.36 3.83 0.09
CA ALA A 165 -14.79 2.53 0.37
C ALA A 165 -15.44 1.43 -0.49
N PRO A 166 -14.66 0.61 -1.20
CA PRO A 166 -15.22 -0.48 -2.00
C PRO A 166 -15.94 -1.47 -1.07
N PRO A 167 -16.99 -2.13 -1.56
CA PRO A 167 -17.70 -3.13 -0.80
C PRO A 167 -16.76 -4.20 -0.23
N THR A 168 -16.98 -4.54 1.03
CA THR A 168 -16.22 -5.60 1.69
C THR A 168 -16.47 -6.93 0.97
N GLY A 169 -15.41 -7.61 0.57
CA GLY A 169 -15.51 -8.91 -0.10
C GLY A 169 -15.27 -8.89 -1.61
N GLU A 170 -15.09 -7.73 -2.25
CA GLU A 170 -14.65 -7.68 -3.66
C GLU A 170 -13.27 -8.30 -3.88
N LEU A 171 -12.44 -8.36 -2.84
CA LEU A 171 -11.14 -9.02 -2.81
C LEU A 171 -11.08 -10.07 -1.70
N GLU A 172 -10.93 -11.32 -2.10
CA GLU A 172 -10.52 -12.41 -1.21
C GLU A 172 -9.02 -12.24 -0.88
N ARG A 173 -8.66 -12.29 0.39
CA ARG A 173 -7.26 -12.21 0.83
C ARG A 173 -6.69 -13.62 0.96
N LEU A 174 -5.79 -13.96 0.04
CA LEU A 174 -5.17 -15.29 0.02
C LEU A 174 -3.99 -15.36 1.01
N SER A 175 -3.16 -14.31 1.02
CA SER A 175 -2.03 -14.24 1.95
C SER A 175 -1.73 -12.78 2.28
N ILE A 176 -1.38 -12.54 3.54
CA ILE A 176 -0.88 -11.25 4.03
C ILE A 176 0.40 -11.52 4.81
N HIS A 177 1.47 -10.83 4.44
CA HIS A 177 2.75 -10.85 5.14
C HIS A 177 3.06 -9.45 5.64
N ASP A 178 3.22 -9.32 6.94
CA ASP A 178 3.63 -8.11 7.62
C ASP A 178 5.03 -8.33 8.23
N ALA A 179 5.96 -7.43 7.94
CA ALA A 179 7.27 -7.39 8.57
C ALA A 179 7.42 -6.03 9.27
N TYR A 180 7.43 -6.05 10.58
CA TYR A 180 7.54 -4.88 11.45
C TYR A 180 8.94 -4.75 12.00
N TYR A 181 9.53 -3.57 11.94
CA TYR A 181 10.92 -3.32 12.31
C TYR A 181 11.01 -2.38 13.50
N VAL A 182 11.79 -2.78 14.48
CA VAL A 182 12.05 -2.05 15.74
C VAL A 182 13.52 -1.67 15.78
N ASP A 183 13.81 -0.40 16.09
CA ASP A 183 15.17 0.16 16.14
C ASP A 183 15.89 -0.11 17.48
N ALA A 184 17.18 0.28 17.56
CA ALA A 184 18.00 0.17 18.76
C ALA A 184 17.47 1.00 19.94
N GLN A 185 16.60 2.00 19.69
CA GLN A 185 15.91 2.78 20.70
C GLN A 185 14.57 2.17 21.10
N ARG A 186 14.32 0.90 20.68
CA ARG A 186 13.11 0.14 20.99
C ARG A 186 11.84 0.71 20.35
N ARG A 187 11.95 1.51 19.29
CA ARG A 187 10.81 2.16 18.59
C ARG A 187 10.51 1.44 17.27
N GLY A 188 9.23 1.27 16.98
CA GLY A 188 8.83 0.85 15.65
C GLY A 188 9.05 1.98 14.63
N TYR A 189 9.71 1.68 13.50
CA TYR A 189 10.02 2.70 12.50
C TYR A 189 9.55 2.36 11.09
N LEU A 190 9.38 1.07 10.79
CA LEU A 190 9.02 0.62 9.44
C LEU A 190 8.10 -0.59 9.50
N LEU A 191 7.12 -0.61 8.62
CA LEU A 191 6.28 -1.77 8.36
C LEU A 191 6.32 -2.07 6.86
N ARG A 192 6.76 -3.27 6.48
CA ARG A 192 6.66 -3.79 5.12
C ARG A 192 5.52 -4.75 5.01
N MET A 193 4.74 -4.59 3.96
CA MET A 193 3.54 -5.38 3.75
C MET A 193 3.50 -5.96 2.35
N ARG A 194 3.14 -7.24 2.27
CA ARG A 194 2.86 -7.93 1.01
C ARG A 194 1.51 -8.62 1.12
N GLN A 195 0.68 -8.45 0.10
CA GLN A 195 -0.64 -9.08 0.06
C GLN A 195 -0.85 -9.78 -1.28
N VAL A 196 -1.37 -10.99 -1.22
CA VAL A 196 -1.86 -11.75 -2.36
C VAL A 196 -3.38 -11.77 -2.29
N VAL A 197 -4.03 -11.27 -3.33
CA VAL A 197 -5.49 -11.13 -3.35
C VAL A 197 -6.08 -11.73 -4.62
N ARG A 198 -7.35 -12.13 -4.56
CA ARG A 198 -8.15 -12.61 -5.68
C ARG A 198 -9.42 -11.81 -5.78
N ALA A 199 -9.78 -11.37 -6.98
CA ALA A 199 -11.04 -10.68 -7.23
C ALA A 199 -12.21 -11.66 -7.19
N THR A 200 -13.25 -11.32 -6.43
CA THR A 200 -14.50 -12.08 -6.33
C THR A 200 -15.57 -11.54 -7.27
N VAL A 201 -15.31 -10.37 -7.85
CA VAL A 201 -16.14 -9.72 -8.88
C VAL A 201 -15.24 -9.15 -9.96
N SER A 202 -15.83 -8.81 -11.13
CA SER A 202 -15.08 -8.17 -12.22
C SER A 202 -14.98 -6.66 -12.03
N GLY A 203 -13.85 -6.08 -12.46
CA GLY A 203 -13.63 -4.63 -12.47
C GLY A 203 -13.00 -4.07 -11.20
N VAL A 204 -12.46 -4.91 -10.32
CA VAL A 204 -11.78 -4.47 -9.09
C VAL A 204 -10.45 -3.81 -9.46
N ALA A 205 -10.34 -2.52 -9.22
CA ALA A 205 -9.16 -1.72 -9.61
C ALA A 205 -8.43 -1.09 -8.41
N ARG A 206 -8.99 -1.17 -7.21
CA ARG A 206 -8.43 -0.57 -5.99
C ARG A 206 -8.83 -1.32 -4.73
N CYS A 207 -8.05 -1.11 -3.68
CA CYS A 207 -8.44 -1.46 -2.29
C CYS A 207 -8.05 -0.33 -1.35
N LEU A 208 -8.60 -0.34 -0.13
CA LEU A 208 -8.17 0.57 0.92
C LEU A 208 -7.21 -0.13 1.88
N VAL A 209 -6.25 0.63 2.37
CA VAL A 209 -5.36 0.26 3.47
C VAL A 209 -5.48 1.30 4.57
N VAL A 210 -5.40 0.82 5.82
CA VAL A 210 -5.58 1.62 7.02
C VAL A 210 -4.40 1.38 7.93
N HIS A 211 -3.78 2.47 8.37
CA HIS A 211 -2.72 2.43 9.38
C HIS A 211 -2.98 3.48 10.43
N LYS A 212 -2.81 3.08 11.67
CA LYS A 212 -2.92 3.94 12.84
C LYS A 212 -1.62 3.87 13.63
N ALA A 213 -1.07 5.03 13.95
CA ALA A 213 0.07 5.14 14.84
C ALA A 213 -0.34 4.82 16.29
N ASP A 214 0.63 4.49 17.12
CA ASP A 214 0.44 4.35 18.56
C ASP A 214 0.07 5.70 19.18
N GLU A 215 -0.58 5.69 20.35
CA GLU A 215 -1.07 6.91 21.02
C GLU A 215 0.04 7.90 21.37
N GLU A 216 1.25 7.40 21.63
CA GLU A 216 2.42 8.22 21.95
C GLU A 216 3.15 8.78 20.71
N ALA A 217 2.75 8.37 19.52
CA ALA A 217 3.40 8.82 18.29
C ALA A 217 2.98 10.23 17.88
N THR A 218 3.93 10.99 17.36
CA THR A 218 3.70 12.36 16.88
C THR A 218 3.48 12.37 15.37
N GLY A 219 2.21 12.24 14.94
CA GLY A 219 1.84 12.33 13.53
C GLY A 219 1.15 11.07 13.00
N CYS A 220 1.03 11.00 11.68
CA CYS A 220 0.45 9.85 10.98
C CYS A 220 1.53 8.96 10.37
N PRO A 221 1.28 7.65 10.24
CA PRO A 221 2.09 6.79 9.37
C PRO A 221 2.11 7.30 7.93
N GLU A 222 3.19 7.08 7.22
CA GLU A 222 3.34 7.48 5.83
C GLU A 222 3.60 6.27 4.92
N ILE A 223 2.83 6.14 3.84
CA ILE A 223 3.05 5.11 2.84
C ILE A 223 4.10 5.64 1.85
N THR A 224 5.31 5.10 1.90
CA THR A 224 6.48 5.63 1.18
C THR A 224 6.83 4.85 -0.08
N SER A 225 6.45 3.58 -0.17
CA SER A 225 6.76 2.72 -1.31
C SER A 225 5.56 1.86 -1.64
N VAL A 226 5.23 1.75 -2.92
CA VAL A 226 4.20 0.83 -3.43
C VAL A 226 4.76 0.11 -4.66
N ARG A 227 4.65 -1.22 -4.68
CA ARG A 227 5.05 -2.08 -5.80
C ARG A 227 3.87 -2.88 -6.30
N HIS A 228 3.81 -3.10 -7.61
CA HIS A 228 2.71 -3.80 -8.30
C HIS A 228 1.36 -3.11 -8.09
N GLY A 229 1.40 -1.81 -8.03
CA GLY A 229 0.30 -0.89 -7.84
C GLY A 229 0.82 0.50 -7.57
N ARG A 230 -0.08 1.41 -7.22
CA ARG A 230 0.28 2.80 -6.89
C ARG A 230 -0.67 3.39 -5.86
N LEU A 231 -0.19 4.40 -5.17
CA LEU A 231 -0.97 5.16 -4.22
C LEU A 231 -2.02 6.00 -4.97
N GLY A 232 -3.25 5.94 -4.51
CA GLY A 232 -4.37 6.79 -4.94
C GLY A 232 -4.64 7.92 -3.96
N ARG A 233 -5.91 8.17 -3.67
CA ARG A 233 -6.33 9.15 -2.68
C ARG A 233 -5.84 8.75 -1.29
N VAL A 234 -5.36 9.73 -0.51
CA VAL A 234 -4.93 9.55 0.88
C VAL A 234 -5.70 10.49 1.78
N ARG A 235 -6.13 10.00 2.91
CA ARG A 235 -6.73 10.79 3.98
C ARG A 235 -5.97 10.57 5.28
N ARG A 236 -5.65 11.67 5.94
CA ARG A 236 -4.95 11.67 7.22
C ARG A 236 -5.81 12.31 8.28
N ARG A 237 -5.74 11.79 9.49
CA ARG A 237 -6.34 12.36 10.71
C ARG A 237 -5.23 12.40 11.78
N PRO A 238 -4.41 13.48 11.77
CA PRO A 238 -3.28 13.60 12.69
C PRO A 238 -3.68 13.54 14.16
N GLU A 239 -4.88 14.02 14.47
CA GLU A 239 -5.43 14.02 15.82
C GLU A 239 -5.64 12.62 16.43
N ILE A 240 -5.74 11.60 15.62
CA ILE A 240 -5.83 10.19 16.05
C ILE A 240 -4.74 9.30 15.43
N GLY A 241 -3.72 9.89 14.81
CA GLY A 241 -2.62 9.17 14.18
C GLY A 241 -3.04 8.27 13.00
N LEU A 242 -4.15 8.56 12.32
CA LEU A 242 -4.73 7.70 11.28
C LEU A 242 -4.34 8.12 9.86
N VAL A 243 -3.97 7.14 9.04
CA VAL A 243 -3.92 7.27 7.58
C VAL A 243 -4.76 6.18 6.93
N VAL A 244 -5.59 6.58 5.97
CA VAL A 244 -6.31 5.67 5.07
C VAL A 244 -5.93 6.04 3.63
N ALA A 245 -5.55 5.04 2.85
CA ALA A 245 -5.13 5.26 1.48
C ALA A 245 -5.74 4.25 0.52
N GLU A 246 -5.99 4.70 -0.70
CA GLU A 246 -6.28 3.82 -1.83
C GLU A 246 -4.98 3.25 -2.38
N LEU A 247 -4.93 1.95 -2.56
CA LEU A 247 -3.96 1.28 -3.41
C LEU A 247 -4.66 0.93 -4.73
N MET A 248 -4.21 1.57 -5.80
CA MET A 248 -4.67 1.31 -7.16
C MET A 248 -3.89 0.14 -7.73
N LEU A 249 -4.58 -0.88 -8.18
CA LEU A 249 -3.98 -2.04 -8.83
C LEU A 249 -3.49 -1.67 -10.24
N ASP A 250 -2.46 -2.33 -10.76
CA ASP A 250 -1.88 -2.04 -12.08
C ASP A 250 -2.91 -2.15 -13.21
N ARG A 251 -3.88 -3.03 -13.06
CA ARG A 251 -5.03 -3.16 -13.97
C ARG A 251 -6.30 -3.52 -13.20
N PRO A 252 -7.47 -3.23 -13.73
CA PRO A 252 -8.71 -3.79 -13.20
C PRO A 252 -8.67 -5.32 -13.30
N LEU A 253 -9.02 -6.01 -12.21
CA LEU A 253 -9.08 -7.46 -12.15
C LEU A 253 -10.44 -7.96 -12.64
N GLY A 254 -10.43 -9.02 -13.44
CA GLY A 254 -11.62 -9.81 -13.74
C GLY A 254 -11.97 -10.74 -12.57
N LEU A 255 -13.19 -11.31 -12.61
CA LEU A 255 -13.59 -12.34 -11.64
C LEU A 255 -12.59 -13.50 -11.63
N GLY A 256 -12.07 -13.84 -10.45
CA GLY A 256 -11.09 -14.92 -10.25
C GLY A 256 -9.64 -14.53 -10.51
N ASP A 257 -9.37 -13.36 -11.10
CA ASP A 257 -7.99 -12.86 -11.28
C ASP A 257 -7.33 -12.64 -9.92
N SER A 258 -6.05 -13.01 -9.85
CA SER A 258 -5.22 -12.76 -8.66
C SER A 258 -4.12 -11.75 -8.97
N THR A 259 -3.73 -11.02 -7.96
CA THR A 259 -2.58 -10.12 -8.01
C THR A 259 -1.84 -10.09 -6.69
N VAL A 260 -0.62 -9.60 -6.72
CA VAL A 260 0.17 -9.27 -5.53
C VAL A 260 0.43 -7.78 -5.52
N PHE A 261 0.45 -7.18 -4.36
CA PHE A 261 0.98 -5.83 -4.16
C PHE A 261 1.76 -5.76 -2.85
N GLU A 262 2.72 -4.86 -2.85
CA GLU A 262 3.61 -4.63 -1.72
C GLU A 262 3.66 -3.13 -1.44
N TYR A 263 3.80 -2.76 -0.17
CA TYR A 263 4.04 -1.37 0.21
C TYR A 263 4.77 -1.29 1.55
N GLU A 264 5.41 -0.15 1.76
CA GLU A 264 6.10 0.20 2.98
C GLU A 264 5.36 1.34 3.68
N VAL A 265 5.40 1.31 5.00
CA VAL A 265 4.82 2.36 5.85
C VAL A 265 5.88 2.81 6.83
N GLU A 266 6.28 4.05 6.76
CA GLU A 266 7.09 4.70 7.79
C GLU A 266 6.21 5.04 8.99
N ILE A 267 6.67 4.64 10.16
CA ILE A 267 5.96 4.87 11.42
C ILE A 267 6.51 6.14 12.03
N PRO A 268 5.65 7.09 12.42
CA PRO A 268 6.10 8.34 13.02
C PRO A 268 6.82 8.09 14.35
N PRO A 269 7.76 8.96 14.72
CA PRO A 269 8.47 8.84 15.99
C PRO A 269 7.51 8.78 17.18
N GLY A 270 7.76 7.83 18.08
CA GLY A 270 6.99 7.59 19.31
C GLY A 270 7.88 7.08 20.43
N GLY A 271 7.29 6.61 21.52
CA GLY A 271 7.95 5.91 22.60
C GLY A 271 8.42 4.50 22.23
N PRO A 272 9.08 3.78 23.18
CA PRO A 272 9.39 2.37 23.02
C PRO A 272 8.11 1.56 22.82
N THR A 273 8.07 0.75 21.77
CA THR A 273 6.93 -0.12 21.48
C THR A 273 7.09 -1.48 22.14
N THR A 274 5.98 -2.08 22.58
CA THR A 274 5.94 -3.41 23.21
C THR A 274 4.96 -4.34 22.49
N VAL A 275 4.34 -3.88 21.40
CA VAL A 275 3.32 -4.64 20.71
C VAL A 275 3.21 -4.20 19.25
N TYR A 276 3.00 -5.16 18.37
CA TYR A 276 2.45 -4.92 17.04
C TYR A 276 1.38 -5.96 16.74
N GLY A 277 0.27 -5.52 16.16
CA GLY A 277 -0.81 -6.42 15.77
C GLY A 277 -1.67 -5.86 14.67
N ARG A 278 -2.24 -6.79 13.89
CA ARG A 278 -3.13 -6.48 12.79
C ARG A 278 -4.57 -6.80 13.15
N ARG A 279 -5.47 -5.90 12.79
CA ARG A 279 -6.91 -6.11 12.87
C ARG A 279 -7.45 -6.58 11.52
N PHE A 280 -8.34 -7.57 11.54
CA PHE A 280 -8.93 -8.19 10.36
C PHE A 280 -10.44 -7.98 10.36
N ALA A 281 -10.94 -7.31 9.32
CA ALA A 281 -12.38 -7.19 9.07
C ALA A 281 -12.92 -8.35 8.22
N VAL A 282 -12.06 -9.02 7.47
CA VAL A 282 -12.40 -10.14 6.58
C VAL A 282 -11.50 -11.33 6.87
N PRO A 283 -11.97 -12.56 6.60
CA PRO A 283 -11.11 -13.73 6.68
C PRO A 283 -9.92 -13.63 5.72
N VAL A 284 -8.79 -14.21 6.13
CA VAL A 284 -7.56 -14.31 5.34
C VAL A 284 -7.11 -15.77 5.39
N ARG A 285 -6.78 -16.38 4.24
CA ARG A 285 -6.37 -17.79 4.23
C ARG A 285 -5.04 -18.02 4.93
N GLU A 286 -4.12 -17.06 4.81
CA GLU A 286 -2.83 -17.14 5.48
C GLU A 286 -2.37 -15.75 5.92
N TYR A 287 -2.01 -15.63 7.18
CA TYR A 287 -1.37 -14.44 7.72
C TYR A 287 -0.02 -14.79 8.33
N VAL A 288 0.99 -14.07 7.92
CA VAL A 288 2.34 -14.14 8.47
C VAL A 288 2.71 -12.79 9.06
N LEU A 289 3.10 -12.76 10.31
CA LEU A 289 3.68 -11.61 10.97
C LEU A 289 5.11 -11.93 11.38
N GLN A 290 6.05 -11.06 11.03
CA GLN A 290 7.41 -11.05 11.54
C GLN A 290 7.68 -9.73 12.24
N VAL A 291 8.26 -9.78 13.43
CA VAL A 291 8.80 -8.61 14.12
C VAL A 291 10.31 -8.76 14.16
N HIS A 292 11.01 -7.78 13.61
CA HIS A 292 12.46 -7.72 13.54
C HIS A 292 12.96 -6.69 14.55
N PHE A 293 13.81 -7.12 15.45
CA PHE A 293 14.43 -6.28 16.46
C PHE A 293 15.86 -5.91 16.05
N ASP A 294 16.30 -4.71 16.41
CA ASP A 294 17.71 -4.38 16.30
C ASP A 294 18.53 -5.32 17.19
N PRO A 295 19.66 -5.88 16.71
CA PRO A 295 20.49 -6.77 17.55
C PRO A 295 20.98 -6.16 18.86
N ALA A 296 21.04 -4.81 18.97
CA ALA A 296 21.38 -4.11 20.21
C ALA A 296 20.17 -3.95 21.16
N ALA A 297 18.95 -4.29 20.72
CA ALA A 297 17.73 -4.15 21.51
C ALA A 297 16.79 -5.35 21.24
N VAL A 298 17.20 -6.53 21.72
CA VAL A 298 16.39 -7.74 21.64
C VAL A 298 15.58 -7.88 22.93
N PRO A 299 14.25 -8.06 22.86
CA PRO A 299 13.44 -8.22 24.08
C PRO A 299 13.71 -9.55 24.79
N ALA A 300 13.48 -9.57 26.11
CA ALA A 300 13.66 -10.75 26.95
C ALA A 300 12.59 -11.83 26.65
N HIS A 301 11.35 -11.39 26.41
CA HIS A 301 10.22 -12.25 26.16
C HIS A 301 9.40 -11.75 24.98
N SER A 302 8.80 -12.69 24.24
CA SER A 302 7.78 -12.38 23.24
C SER A 302 6.68 -13.42 23.27
N GLU A 303 5.45 -12.99 23.02
CA GLU A 303 4.28 -13.85 22.95
C GLU A 303 3.35 -13.46 21.79
N ARG A 304 2.73 -14.43 21.17
CA ARG A 304 1.57 -14.27 20.30
C ARG A 304 0.35 -13.96 21.14
N TYR A 305 -0.51 -13.08 20.64
CA TYR A 305 -1.87 -12.91 21.15
C TYR A 305 -2.90 -12.88 20.02
N ASP A 306 -4.08 -13.41 20.30
CA ASP A 306 -5.24 -13.36 19.41
C ASP A 306 -6.42 -12.78 20.18
N ARG A 307 -7.21 -11.88 19.56
CA ARG A 307 -8.43 -11.32 20.12
C ARG A 307 -9.59 -11.43 19.14
N ALA A 308 -10.77 -11.68 19.65
CA ALA A 308 -11.97 -11.54 18.85
C ALA A 308 -12.32 -10.07 18.60
N PRO A 309 -13.17 -9.81 17.59
CA PRO A 309 -13.65 -8.46 17.32
C PRO A 309 -14.37 -7.88 18.55
N GLY A 310 -14.00 -6.64 18.93
CA GLY A 310 -14.59 -5.93 20.06
C GLY A 310 -14.25 -6.49 21.45
N GLU A 311 -13.41 -7.52 21.55
CA GLU A 311 -12.93 -8.04 22.82
C GLU A 311 -11.57 -7.43 23.20
N GLU A 312 -11.38 -7.14 24.48
CA GLU A 312 -10.10 -6.71 25.04
C GLU A 312 -9.29 -7.90 25.57
N VAL A 313 -9.95 -9.05 25.79
CA VAL A 313 -9.34 -10.24 26.37
C VAL A 313 -8.66 -11.07 25.28
N ASP A 314 -7.44 -11.48 25.54
CA ASP A 314 -6.70 -12.38 24.65
C ASP A 314 -7.27 -13.80 24.74
N ARG A 315 -7.71 -14.34 23.61
CA ARG A 315 -8.22 -15.73 23.50
C ARG A 315 -7.10 -16.76 23.42
N ARG A 316 -5.95 -16.36 22.90
CA ARG A 316 -4.77 -17.20 22.77
C ARG A 316 -3.56 -16.41 23.20
N ARG A 317 -2.69 -17.06 23.97
CA ARG A 317 -1.33 -16.61 24.28
C ARG A 317 -0.39 -17.77 24.03
N GLU A 318 0.68 -17.50 23.34
CA GLU A 318 1.71 -18.48 23.00
C GLU A 318 3.07 -17.81 23.05
N GLN A 319 3.98 -18.35 23.87
CA GLN A 319 5.33 -17.83 23.92
C GLN A 319 6.04 -18.10 22.61
N LEU A 320 6.73 -17.07 22.11
CA LEU A 320 7.51 -17.12 20.88
C LEU A 320 8.99 -17.10 21.20
N TRP A 321 9.74 -17.81 20.40
CA TRP A 321 11.19 -17.80 20.50
C TRP A 321 11.80 -16.72 19.62
N ILE A 322 12.77 -15.97 20.19
CA ILE A 322 13.58 -14.99 19.47
C ILE A 322 14.98 -15.60 19.32
N GLY A 323 15.34 -15.99 18.09
CA GLY A 323 16.62 -16.63 17.81
C GLY A 323 17.73 -15.64 17.46
N ALA A 324 18.83 -16.17 16.94
CA ALA A 324 19.99 -15.39 16.48
C ALA A 324 19.68 -14.36 15.39
N SER A 325 18.52 -14.50 14.72
CA SER A 325 18.01 -13.53 13.74
C SER A 325 17.38 -12.28 14.38
N ALA A 326 17.35 -12.19 15.72
CA ALA A 326 16.69 -11.11 16.46
C ALA A 326 15.25 -10.85 15.94
N SER A 327 14.49 -11.92 15.70
CA SER A 327 13.12 -11.81 15.18
C SER A 327 12.18 -12.84 15.81
N ALA A 328 10.92 -12.47 15.95
CA ALA A 328 9.82 -13.35 16.30
C ALA A 328 8.81 -13.42 15.14
N HIS A 329 8.10 -14.53 14.98
CA HIS A 329 7.11 -14.67 13.93
C HIS A 329 5.88 -15.45 14.37
N VAL A 330 4.77 -15.15 13.69
CA VAL A 330 3.48 -15.85 13.83
C VAL A 330 3.01 -16.26 12.45
N LEU A 331 2.57 -17.51 12.33
CA LEU A 331 1.79 -18.00 11.20
C LEU A 331 0.36 -18.29 11.67
N SER A 332 -0.62 -17.71 10.98
CA SER A 332 -2.03 -17.92 11.26
C SER A 332 -2.75 -18.37 9.98
N PRO A 333 -2.97 -19.70 9.79
CA PRO A 333 -3.78 -20.20 8.70
C PRO A 333 -5.26 -19.92 9.00
N ASP A 334 -6.04 -19.67 7.94
CA ASP A 334 -7.48 -19.42 8.00
C ASP A 334 -7.88 -18.37 9.06
N GLN A 335 -7.12 -17.25 9.06
CA GLN A 335 -7.33 -16.17 10.00
C GLN A 335 -8.73 -15.58 9.87
N GLN A 336 -9.50 -15.67 10.96
CA GLN A 336 -10.83 -15.10 11.06
C GLN A 336 -10.78 -13.60 11.45
N PRO A 337 -11.87 -12.84 11.26
CA PRO A 337 -11.97 -11.48 11.76
C PRO A 337 -11.61 -11.37 13.25
N GLY A 338 -10.90 -10.30 13.61
CA GLY A 338 -10.36 -10.09 14.94
C GLY A 338 -8.98 -9.43 14.89
N GLN A 339 -8.16 -9.68 15.87
CA GLN A 339 -6.80 -9.16 15.96
C GLN A 339 -5.81 -10.28 16.25
N VAL A 340 -4.68 -10.26 15.55
CA VAL A 340 -3.52 -11.13 15.84
C VAL A 340 -2.29 -10.26 15.91
N GLY A 341 -1.42 -10.53 16.88
CA GLY A 341 -0.19 -9.77 17.05
C GLY A 341 0.87 -10.50 17.87
N ILE A 342 1.98 -9.81 18.00
CA ILE A 342 3.09 -10.18 18.87
C ILE A 342 3.23 -9.05 19.91
N ARG A 343 3.36 -9.46 21.16
CA ARG A 343 3.72 -8.59 22.29
C ARG A 343 5.08 -9.01 22.80
N TRP A 344 5.84 -8.08 23.30
CA TRP A 344 7.18 -8.35 23.86
C TRP A 344 7.45 -7.47 25.06
N GLU A 345 8.40 -7.92 25.88
CA GLU A 345 8.83 -7.25 27.10
C GLU A 345 10.32 -6.94 27.02
N TRP A 346 10.65 -5.70 27.29
CA TRP A 346 12.04 -5.26 27.43
C TRP A 346 12.51 -5.52 28.86
N GLU A 347 13.80 -5.92 29.01
CA GLU A 347 14.43 -5.93 30.32
C GLU A 347 14.55 -4.53 30.93
#